data_5f50022f4797aa383811a432bf748993
#
_entry.id   5f50022f4797aa383811a432bf748993
#
_cell.length_a   1.000
_cell.length_b   1.000
_cell.length_c   1.000
_cell.angle_alpha   90.00
_cell.angle_beta   90.00
_cell.angle_gamma   90.00
#
_symmetry.space_group_name_H-M   'P 1'
#
loop_
_entity.id
_entity.type
_entity.pdbx_description
1 polymer ?
#
loop_
_entity_poly.entity_id
_entity_poly.type
_entity_poly.pdbx_seq_one_letter_code
_entity_poly.pdbx_strand_id
1 'polypeptide(L)' 'MVLEVAILDVIPGRENDFEIAFAKASDIIASMPRYSSHQLQRCVEKQSRYILLVQWETLEAHTVGFRGSPQYQEWKKL' A
#
# COMPACT_ATOMS: atom_id res chain seq x y z
N MET A 1 4.82 -17.32 -0.62
CA MET A 1 4.41 -16.01 -0.08
C MET A 1 5.44 -14.97 -0.50
N VAL A 2 5.00 -13.85 -1.01
CA VAL A 2 5.89 -12.78 -1.49
C VAL A 2 5.61 -11.51 -0.71
N LEU A 3 6.70 -10.85 -0.25
CA LEU A 3 6.60 -9.58 0.47
C LEU A 3 6.93 -8.43 -0.48
N GLU A 4 5.96 -7.53 -0.64
CA GLU A 4 6.18 -6.27 -1.31
C GLU A 4 6.55 -5.20 -0.27
N VAL A 5 7.59 -4.43 -0.55
CA VAL A 5 8.00 -3.32 0.31
C VAL A 5 7.94 -2.03 -0.50
N ALA A 6 7.13 -1.08 -0.05
CA ALA A 6 6.99 0.20 -0.71
C ALA A 6 7.36 1.31 0.27
N ILE A 7 8.24 2.21 -0.15
CA ILE A 7 8.62 3.38 0.64
C ILE A 7 7.80 4.56 0.13
N LEU A 8 7.02 5.17 1.03
CA LEU A 8 6.11 6.25 0.69
C LEU A 8 6.55 7.52 1.43
N ASP A 9 7.02 8.51 0.67
CA ASP A 9 7.40 9.80 1.23
C ASP A 9 6.23 10.76 1.10
N VAL A 10 5.68 11.16 2.23
CA VAL A 10 4.55 12.08 2.31
C VAL A 10 5.07 13.50 2.45
N ILE A 11 4.33 14.46 1.90
CA ILE A 11 4.67 15.88 2.06
C ILE A 11 4.60 16.22 3.55
N PRO A 12 5.66 16.83 4.13
CA PRO A 12 5.65 17.18 5.54
C PRO A 12 4.44 18.06 5.90
N GLY A 13 3.77 17.70 6.99
CA GLY A 13 2.55 18.36 7.41
C GLY A 13 1.28 17.71 6.86
N ARG A 14 1.39 16.74 5.94
CA ARG A 14 0.24 16.08 5.34
C ARG A 14 0.08 14.64 5.82
N GLU A 15 0.72 14.27 6.93
CA GLU A 15 0.69 12.90 7.44
C GLU A 15 -0.72 12.45 7.79
N ASN A 16 -1.52 13.31 8.41
CA ASN A 16 -2.91 12.97 8.75
C ASN A 16 -3.75 12.74 7.50
N ASP A 17 -3.58 13.58 6.48
CA ASP A 17 -4.30 13.42 5.21
C ASP A 17 -3.93 12.09 4.55
N PHE A 18 -2.64 11.75 4.61
CA PHE A 18 -2.17 10.48 4.06
C PHE A 18 -2.80 9.30 4.80
N GLU A 19 -2.85 9.35 6.13
CA GLU A 19 -3.38 8.23 6.91
C GLU A 19 -4.87 8.04 6.67
N ILE A 20 -5.61 9.12 6.48
CA ILE A 20 -7.04 9.04 6.13
C ILE A 20 -7.19 8.42 4.73
N ALA A 21 -6.39 8.87 3.76
CA ALA A 21 -6.43 8.33 2.41
C ALA A 21 -6.02 6.84 2.41
N PHE A 22 -5.04 6.46 3.22
CA PHE A 22 -4.60 5.08 3.30
C PHE A 22 -5.66 4.17 3.89
N ALA A 23 -6.48 4.65 4.81
CA ALA A 23 -7.57 3.86 5.34
C ALA A 23 -8.52 3.39 4.24
N LYS A 24 -8.76 4.23 3.22
CA LYS A 24 -9.55 3.84 2.05
C LYS A 24 -8.75 2.95 1.11
N ALA A 25 -7.48 3.28 0.89
CA ALA A 25 -6.61 2.51 0.01
C ALA A 25 -6.42 1.08 0.52
N SER A 26 -6.36 0.88 1.82
CA SER A 26 -6.19 -0.45 2.41
C SER A 26 -7.35 -1.37 2.08
N ASP A 27 -8.58 -0.85 2.03
CA ASP A 27 -9.73 -1.66 1.65
C ASP A 27 -9.64 -2.11 0.19
N ILE A 28 -9.10 -1.26 -0.68
CA ILE A 28 -8.93 -1.60 -2.09
C ILE A 28 -7.91 -2.73 -2.25
N ILE A 29 -6.75 -2.60 -1.60
CA ILE A 29 -5.70 -3.61 -1.74
C ILE A 29 -6.11 -4.93 -1.08
N ALA A 30 -6.82 -4.87 0.03
CA ALA A 30 -7.29 -6.07 0.74
C ALA A 30 -8.36 -6.82 -0.03
N SER A 31 -9.01 -6.17 -1.02
CA SER A 31 -10.02 -6.82 -1.85
C SER A 31 -9.42 -7.63 -3.00
N MET A 32 -8.11 -7.53 -3.21
CA MET A 32 -7.47 -8.19 -4.35
C MET A 32 -7.33 -9.69 -4.13
N PRO A 33 -7.47 -10.50 -5.21
CA PRO A 33 -7.22 -11.94 -5.12
C PRO A 33 -5.79 -12.21 -4.68
N ARG A 34 -5.60 -13.23 -3.86
CA ARG A 34 -4.31 -13.69 -3.37
C ARG A 34 -3.56 -12.70 -2.49
N TYR A 35 -4.25 -11.66 -2.05
CA TYR A 35 -3.77 -10.80 -0.97
C TYR A 35 -3.79 -11.60 0.33
N SER A 36 -2.74 -11.46 1.14
CA SER A 36 -2.66 -12.14 2.43
C SER A 36 -2.80 -11.15 3.58
N SER A 37 -1.92 -10.17 3.66
CA SER A 37 -1.94 -9.20 4.75
C SER A 37 -1.12 -7.98 4.37
N HIS A 38 -1.27 -6.90 5.16
CA HIS A 38 -0.42 -5.73 5.00
C HIS A 38 -0.19 -5.06 6.34
N GLN A 39 0.88 -4.27 6.39
CA GLN A 39 1.20 -3.39 7.50
C GLN A 39 1.67 -2.05 6.95
N LEU A 40 1.25 -0.96 7.59
CA LEU A 40 1.80 0.35 7.33
C LEU A 40 2.59 0.77 8.56
N GLN A 41 3.89 1.04 8.37
CA GLN A 41 4.77 1.44 9.45
C GLN A 41 5.29 2.84 9.20
N ARG A 42 5.39 3.65 10.26
CA ARG A 42 5.97 4.99 10.18
C ARG A 42 7.46 4.90 10.48
N CYS A 43 8.27 5.57 9.66
CA CYS A 43 9.72 5.54 9.85
C CYS A 43 10.12 6.42 11.03
N VAL A 44 10.89 5.87 11.95
CA VAL A 44 11.36 6.61 13.13
C VAL A 44 12.34 7.71 12.75
N GLU A 45 13.15 7.45 11.74
CA GLU A 45 14.24 8.35 11.35
C GLU A 45 13.76 9.51 10.48
N LYS A 46 12.61 9.35 9.80
CA LYS A 46 12.03 10.38 8.94
C LYS A 46 10.54 10.44 9.20
N GLN A 47 10.10 11.55 9.78
CA GLN A 47 8.71 11.69 10.24
C GLN A 47 7.67 11.54 9.13
N SER A 48 8.02 11.94 7.91
CA SER A 48 7.06 11.92 6.80
C SER A 48 7.22 10.69 5.91
N ARG A 49 8.02 9.71 6.31
CA ARG A 49 8.24 8.50 5.54
C ARG A 49 7.46 7.34 6.16
N TYR A 50 6.75 6.61 5.30
CA TYR A 50 6.04 5.41 5.67
C TYR A 50 6.59 4.23 4.88
N ILE A 51 6.50 3.05 5.46
CA ILE A 51 6.87 1.80 4.80
C ILE A 51 5.65 0.92 4.77
N LEU A 52 5.22 0.57 3.57
CA LEU A 52 4.09 -0.33 3.36
C LEU A 52 4.64 -1.72 3.08
N LEU A 53 4.19 -2.69 3.85
CA LEU A 53 4.55 -4.10 3.70
C LEU A 53 3.29 -4.84 3.31
N VAL A 54 3.29 -5.48 2.13
CA VAL A 54 2.14 -6.26 1.68
C VAL A 54 2.60 -7.66 1.39
N GLN A 55 1.89 -8.64 1.94
CA GLN A 55 2.15 -10.04 1.65
C GLN A 55 1.14 -10.56 0.64
N TRP A 56 1.66 -11.16 -0.43
CA TRP A 56 0.88 -11.76 -1.50
C TRP A 56 1.18 -13.25 -1.56
N GLU A 57 0.20 -14.04 -1.99
CA GLU A 57 0.43 -15.47 -2.14
C GLU A 57 1.41 -15.79 -3.26
N THR A 58 1.39 -15.00 -4.34
CA THR A 58 2.30 -15.16 -5.47
C THR A 58 2.81 -13.81 -5.94
N LEU A 59 3.92 -13.83 -6.69
CA LEU A 59 4.46 -12.61 -7.30
C LEU A 59 3.49 -12.04 -8.35
N GLU A 60 2.85 -12.90 -9.11
CA GLU A 60 1.91 -12.49 -10.15
C GLU A 60 0.71 -11.76 -9.57
N ALA A 61 0.30 -12.09 -8.36
CA ALA A 61 -0.81 -11.39 -7.70
C ALA A 61 -0.49 -9.91 -7.53
N HIS A 62 0.77 -9.56 -7.25
CA HIS A 62 1.19 -8.16 -7.12
C HIS A 62 1.41 -7.51 -8.49
N THR A 63 2.17 -8.17 -9.38
CA THR A 63 2.63 -7.52 -10.62
C THR A 63 1.57 -7.55 -11.71
N VAL A 64 0.90 -8.67 -11.92
CA VAL A 64 -0.10 -8.83 -12.98
C VAL A 64 -1.50 -8.61 -12.43
N GLY A 65 -1.79 -9.20 -11.27
CA GLY A 65 -3.12 -9.10 -10.67
C GLY A 65 -3.44 -7.68 -10.23
N PHE A 66 -2.67 -7.13 -9.28
CA PHE A 66 -2.99 -5.83 -8.70
C PHE A 66 -2.67 -4.69 -9.65
N ARG A 67 -1.44 -4.62 -10.14
CA ARG A 67 -1.01 -3.49 -10.99
C ARG A 67 -1.75 -3.46 -12.33
N GLY A 68 -2.20 -4.60 -12.81
CA GLY A 68 -2.97 -4.67 -14.05
C GLY A 68 -4.47 -4.54 -13.86
N SER A 69 -4.94 -4.28 -12.64
CA SER A 69 -6.36 -4.28 -12.32
C SER A 69 -6.95 -2.88 -12.29
N PRO A 70 -8.28 -2.74 -12.46
CA PRO A 70 -8.95 -1.45 -12.25
C PRO A 70 -8.77 -0.92 -10.82
N GLN A 71 -8.67 -1.81 -9.84
CA GLN A 71 -8.48 -1.43 -8.44
C GLN A 71 -7.17 -0.68 -8.23
N TYR A 72 -6.11 -1.01 -8.98
CA TYR A 72 -4.86 -0.30 -8.89
C TYR A 72 -5.00 1.15 -9.32
N GLN A 73 -5.81 1.42 -10.35
CA GLN A 73 -6.06 2.78 -10.81
C GLN A 73 -6.74 3.62 -9.72
N GLU A 74 -7.69 3.01 -9.01
CA GLU A 74 -8.32 3.67 -7.86
C GLU A 74 -7.31 3.93 -6.75
N TRP A 75 -6.48 2.93 -6.46
CA TRP A 75 -5.53 2.98 -5.36
C TRP A 75 -4.51 4.10 -5.55
N LYS A 76 -3.95 4.24 -6.73
CA LYS A 76 -2.88 5.23 -6.95
C LYS A 76 -3.40 6.66 -7.06
N LYS A 77 -4.70 6.86 -7.15
CA LYS A 77 -5.31 8.21 -7.11
C LYS A 77 -5.40 8.75 -5.69
N LEU A 78 -5.29 7.87 -4.72
CA LEU A 78 -5.36 8.25 -3.31
C LEU A 78 -3.98 8.66 -2.81
#